data_675679f178b6d34e996c716593a2169a
#
_entry.id   675679f178b6d34e996c716593a2169a
#
_cell.length_a   1.000
_cell.length_b   1.000
_cell.length_c   1.000
_cell.angle_alpha   90.00
_cell.angle_beta   90.00
_cell.angle_gamma   90.00
#
_symmetry.space_group_name_H-M   'P 1'
#
loop_
_entity.id
_entity.type
_entity.pdbx_description
1 polymer ?
#
loop_
_entity_poly.entity_id
_entity_poly.type
_entity_poly.pdbx_seq_one_letter_code
_entity_poly.pdbx_strand_id
1 'polypeptide(L)' 'KKIAIFSAPDGVAFKYQENENITDTTILLDVFNDFVIVQDEENNMFEIYMNNIIKPSEG' A
#
# COMPACT_ATOMS: atom_id res chain seq x y z
N LYS A 1 -8.51 7.59 11.15
CA LYS A 1 -7.94 6.52 10.34
C LYS A 1 -6.83 7.06 9.47
N LYS A 2 -5.83 6.24 9.22
CA LYS A 2 -4.71 6.62 8.37
C LYS A 2 -5.08 6.46 6.90
N ILE A 3 -4.56 7.35 6.07
CA ILE A 3 -4.85 7.38 4.64
C ILE A 3 -3.54 7.38 3.87
N ALA A 4 -3.48 6.60 2.81
CA ALA A 4 -2.35 6.58 1.88
C ALA A 4 -2.80 7.16 0.54
N ILE A 5 -1.90 7.91 -0.10
CA ILE A 5 -2.15 8.47 -1.43
C ILE A 5 -1.11 7.90 -2.38
N PHE A 6 -1.58 7.24 -3.43
CA PHE A 6 -0.73 6.69 -4.47
C PHE A 6 -0.90 7.49 -5.75
N SER A 7 0.22 7.81 -6.40
CA SER A 7 0.19 8.54 -7.67
C SER A 7 0.57 7.61 -8.80
N ALA A 8 -0.26 7.57 -9.83
CA ALA A 8 0.02 6.82 -11.05
C ALA A 8 0.93 7.63 -11.97
N PRO A 9 1.61 6.97 -12.93
CA PRO A 9 2.50 7.69 -13.85
C PRO A 9 1.80 8.76 -14.69
N ASP A 10 0.49 8.65 -14.87
CA ASP A 10 -0.29 9.65 -15.62
C ASP A 10 -0.68 10.86 -14.78
N GLY A 11 -0.25 10.91 -13.53
CA GLY A 11 -0.54 12.02 -12.64
C GLY A 11 -1.82 11.89 -11.85
N VAL A 12 -2.57 10.82 -12.03
CA VAL A 12 -3.80 10.58 -11.27
C VAL A 12 -3.42 10.05 -9.89
N ALA A 13 -4.04 10.62 -8.85
CA ALA A 13 -3.81 10.21 -7.47
C ALA A 13 -4.98 9.36 -6.98
N PHE A 14 -4.66 8.30 -6.24
CA PHE A 14 -5.64 7.42 -5.63
C PHE A 14 -5.48 7.47 -4.12
N LYS A 15 -6.59 7.54 -3.40
CA LYS A 15 -6.59 7.63 -1.95
C LYS A 15 -7.22 6.38 -1.34
N TYR A 16 -6.52 5.75 -0.40
CA TYR A 16 -6.99 4.54 0.27
C TYR A 16 -6.84 4.68 1.77
N GLN A 17 -7.77 4.05 2.50
CA GLN A 17 -7.71 3.97 3.95
C GLN A 17 -7.19 2.61 4.38
N GLU A 18 -6.78 2.50 5.63
CA GLU A 18 -6.41 1.22 6.21
C GLU A 18 -7.55 0.20 6.03
N ASN A 19 -7.16 -1.03 5.72
CA ASN A 19 -8.07 -2.16 5.49
C ASN A 19 -8.91 -2.04 4.22
N GLU A 20 -8.60 -1.09 3.37
CA GLU A 20 -9.29 -0.92 2.10
C GLU A 20 -8.57 -1.68 1.01
N ASN A 21 -9.34 -2.26 0.08
CA ASN A 21 -8.76 -2.98 -1.05
C ASN A 21 -8.15 -1.99 -2.04
N ILE A 22 -6.88 -2.19 -2.39
CA ILE A 22 -6.22 -1.42 -3.45
C ILE A 22 -6.54 -2.03 -4.79
N THR A 23 -6.51 -3.36 -4.87
CA THR A 23 -6.93 -4.13 -6.02
C THR A 23 -7.81 -5.27 -5.56
N ASP A 24 -8.29 -6.11 -6.49
CA ASP A 24 -9.10 -7.28 -6.14
C ASP A 24 -8.36 -8.24 -5.22
N THR A 25 -7.02 -8.23 -5.25
CA THR A 25 -6.21 -9.20 -4.52
C THR A 25 -5.31 -8.58 -3.46
N THR A 26 -5.35 -7.26 -3.30
CA THR A 26 -4.41 -6.57 -2.41
C THR A 26 -5.14 -5.60 -1.49
N ILE A 27 -4.81 -5.68 -0.21
CA ILE A 27 -5.41 -4.85 0.84
C ILE A 27 -4.32 -3.96 1.45
N LEU A 28 -4.65 -2.70 1.71
CA LEU A 28 -3.78 -1.80 2.46
C LEU A 28 -3.94 -2.13 3.94
N LEU A 29 -2.89 -2.66 4.57
CA LEU A 29 -2.94 -3.04 5.98
C LEU A 29 -2.62 -1.89 6.93
N ASP A 30 -1.58 -1.12 6.62
CA ASP A 30 -1.14 -0.06 7.52
C ASP A 30 -0.41 1.03 6.75
N VAL A 31 -0.37 2.21 7.34
CA VAL A 31 0.24 3.39 6.73
C VAL A 31 1.25 3.99 7.71
N PHE A 32 2.49 4.16 7.26
CA PHE A 32 3.54 4.81 8.02
C PHE A 32 4.03 6.06 7.29
N ASN A 33 4.91 6.82 7.92
CA ASN A 33 5.37 8.08 7.31
C ASN A 33 6.14 7.89 6.02
N ASP A 34 6.91 6.80 5.91
CA ASP A 34 7.81 6.58 4.78
C ASP A 34 7.34 5.48 3.85
N PHE A 35 6.41 4.65 4.28
CA PHE A 35 5.96 3.50 3.52
C PHE A 35 4.59 3.04 3.98
N VAL A 36 4.00 2.15 3.20
CA VAL A 36 2.75 1.48 3.57
C VAL A 36 2.98 -0.03 3.53
N ILE A 37 2.16 -0.77 4.26
CA ILE A 37 2.18 -2.23 4.23
C ILE A 37 0.92 -2.70 3.53
N VAL A 38 1.09 -3.57 2.53
CA VAL A 38 -0.01 -4.18 1.79
C VAL A 38 0.08 -5.70 1.93
N GLN A 39 -1.04 -6.36 1.75
CA GLN A 39 -1.10 -7.82 1.83
C GLN A 39 -1.87 -8.34 0.63
N ASP A 40 -1.32 -9.38 -0.02
CA ASP A 40 -1.98 -10.01 -1.15
C ASP A 40 -2.89 -11.15 -0.69
N GLU A 41 -3.54 -11.83 -1.63
CA GLU A 41 -4.49 -12.89 -1.31
C GLU A 41 -3.84 -14.15 -0.74
N GLU A 42 -2.52 -14.28 -0.87
CA GLU A 42 -1.77 -15.38 -0.30
C GLU A 42 -1.18 -15.05 1.07
N ASN A 43 -1.60 -13.92 1.64
CA ASN A 43 -1.15 -13.42 2.93
C ASN A 43 0.32 -13.00 2.95
N ASN A 44 0.91 -12.74 1.78
CA ASN A 44 2.25 -12.15 1.71
C ASN A 44 2.15 -10.65 1.95
N MET A 45 3.03 -10.14 2.80
CA MET A 45 3.05 -8.71 3.13
C MET A 45 4.23 -8.03 2.46
N PHE A 46 4.01 -6.82 1.97
CA PHE A 46 5.03 -6.02 1.31
C PHE A 46 5.03 -4.60 1.84
N GLU A 47 6.22 -3.99 1.88
CA GLU A 47 6.38 -2.57 2.20
C GLU A 47 6.57 -1.81 0.90
N ILE A 48 5.73 -0.82 0.66
CA ILE A 48 5.86 0.05 -0.52
C ILE A 48 6.27 1.43 -0.04
N TYR A 49 7.47 1.85 -0.44
CA TYR A 49 8.05 3.12 -0.03
C TYR A 49 7.68 4.24 -1.01
N MET A 50 7.81 5.48 -0.55
CA MET A 50 7.41 6.67 -1.32
C MET A 50 8.15 6.80 -2.65
N ASN A 51 9.33 6.23 -2.77
CA ASN A 51 10.12 6.26 -4.02
C ASN A 51 9.88 5.02 -4.89
N ASN A 52 8.77 4.33 -4.69
CA ASN A 52 8.34 3.15 -5.44
C ASN A 52 9.20 1.92 -5.21
N ILE A 53 10.00 1.90 -4.14
CA ILE A 53 10.74 0.72 -3.75
C ILE A 53 9.79 -0.22 -3.02
N ILE A 54 9.74 -1.48 -3.45
CA ILE A 54 8.90 -2.50 -2.83
C ILE A 54 9.81 -3.51 -2.15
N LYS A 55 9.53 -3.79 -0.86
CA LYS A 55 10.30 -4.75 -0.09
C LYS A 55 9.34 -5.73 0.59
N PRO A 56 9.75 -7.00 0.77
CA PRO A 56 8.93 -7.92 1.56
C PRO A 56 8.89 -7.44 3.01
N SER A 57 7.71 -7.60 3.63
CA SER A 57 7.55 -7.25 5.03
C SER A 57 7.61 -8.52 5.87
N GLU A 58 8.34 -8.46 6.98
CA GLU A 58 8.41 -9.61 7.88
C GLU A 58 7.38 -9.53 8.99
N GLY A 59 6.47 -8.64 8.85
CA GLY A 59 5.42 -8.50 9.81
C GLY A 59 5.57 -7.39 10.74
#